data_06008ca0a940b7b3994972c27f3ed075
#
_entry.id   06008ca0a940b7b3994972c27f3ed075
#
_cell.length_a   1.000
_cell.length_b   1.000
_cell.length_c   1.000
_cell.angle_alpha   90.00
_cell.angle_beta   90.00
_cell.angle_gamma   90.00
#
_symmetry.space_group_name_H-M   'P 1'
#
loop_
_entity.id
_entity.type
_entity.pdbx_description
1 polymer ?
#
loop_
_entity_poly.entity_id
_entity_poly.type
_entity_poly.pdbx_seq_one_letter_code
_entity_poly.pdbx_strand_id
1 'polypeptide(L)'
;MDLRRGIQAAVEAVVEYLQKNSRDITTSAEIAQVATISANGDKAVGDLIAKAMEKVGKEGVITVKEGKTLSDELEVTEGMRFDRGFVSPYFITDTKSQKVEFEKPLILLSEKKISAVQDIIPALEISTQTRRPLVIIAEDIEGEALAVCILNKLRGQLQVAAVKAPGFGDNRKSILGDIAVLTNGTVFTDELDVKLEKATPDMLGSTGSITITKEDTIILNGEGSKDSIAQRCEQIRGVMADPTTSEYEKEKLQERLAKLSGGVAVIRVGGSSEVEVGEKKDRYVDALNATRAAVEEGILPGGGTALIKASHHALKDLKPENFDQQLGVAIVKNAITRPARTIVENAGLEGSVIVGKLTDEFVNDFNKGYDSAKGQYVDMIQAGILDPVKVVRTGLIDASGVASLLGTTEVSIVEAPEEKGPAPMGGMGGMGGMGGMGGMM
;
A
#
# COMPACT_ATOMS: atom_id res chain seq x y z
N MET A 1 -3.52 -3.88 -35.72
CA MET A 1 -3.15 -4.94 -34.70
C MET A 1 -1.65 -5.21 -34.65
N ASP A 2 -0.95 -5.22 -35.79
CA ASP A 2 0.48 -5.52 -35.80
C ASP A 2 1.35 -4.45 -35.14
N LEU A 3 0.98 -3.18 -35.23
CA LEU A 3 1.61 -2.11 -34.44
C LEU A 3 1.63 -2.44 -32.95
N ARG A 4 0.50 -2.88 -32.40
CA ARG A 4 0.37 -3.28 -30.98
C ARG A 4 1.24 -4.49 -30.66
N ARG A 5 1.30 -5.51 -31.55
CA ARG A 5 2.18 -6.67 -31.37
C ARG A 5 3.64 -6.26 -31.33
N GLY A 6 4.06 -5.32 -32.19
CA GLY A 6 5.40 -4.75 -32.18
C GLY A 6 5.73 -4.02 -30.88
N ILE A 7 4.79 -3.22 -30.33
CA ILE A 7 4.92 -2.56 -29.03
C ILE A 7 5.07 -3.59 -27.90
N GLN A 8 4.21 -4.61 -27.86
CA GLN A 8 4.26 -5.65 -26.84
C GLN A 8 5.59 -6.41 -26.85
N ALA A 9 6.03 -6.87 -28.04
CA ALA A 9 7.31 -7.58 -28.16
C ALA A 9 8.50 -6.71 -27.71
N ALA A 10 8.47 -5.42 -28.02
CA ALA A 10 9.52 -4.50 -27.57
C ALA A 10 9.51 -4.31 -26.05
N VAL A 11 8.34 -4.15 -25.43
CA VAL A 11 8.18 -4.00 -23.98
C VAL A 11 8.66 -5.27 -23.26
N GLU A 12 8.26 -6.45 -23.71
CA GLU A 12 8.71 -7.73 -23.14
C GLU A 12 10.23 -7.86 -23.19
N ALA A 13 10.86 -7.54 -24.33
CA ALA A 13 12.32 -7.57 -24.47
C ALA A 13 13.02 -6.57 -23.53
N VAL A 14 12.47 -5.37 -23.37
CA VAL A 14 13.01 -4.37 -22.43
C VAL A 14 12.87 -4.83 -20.99
N VAL A 15 11.70 -5.35 -20.59
CA VAL A 15 11.46 -5.86 -19.23
C VAL A 15 12.42 -6.99 -18.91
N GLU A 16 12.60 -7.97 -19.80
CA GLU A 16 13.55 -9.06 -19.62
C GLU A 16 15.00 -8.55 -19.46
N TYR A 17 15.39 -7.57 -20.26
CA TYR A 17 16.70 -6.93 -20.16
C TYR A 17 16.89 -6.23 -18.82
N LEU A 18 15.89 -5.48 -18.33
CA LEU A 18 15.95 -4.80 -17.03
C LEU A 18 16.08 -5.80 -15.88
N GLN A 19 15.30 -6.87 -15.90
CA GLN A 19 15.35 -7.91 -14.88
C GLN A 19 16.71 -8.66 -14.86
N LYS A 20 17.29 -8.95 -16.04
CA LYS A 20 18.62 -9.59 -16.14
C LYS A 20 19.77 -8.71 -15.62
N ASN A 21 19.61 -7.40 -15.67
CA ASN A 21 20.63 -6.44 -15.24
C ASN A 21 20.28 -5.81 -13.87
N SER A 22 19.26 -6.34 -13.18
CA SER A 22 18.92 -5.91 -11.83
C SER A 22 19.97 -6.35 -10.82
N ARG A 23 20.08 -5.59 -9.75
CA ARG A 23 20.97 -5.87 -8.61
C ARG A 23 20.15 -5.89 -7.34
N ASP A 24 20.27 -6.97 -6.56
CA ASP A 24 19.59 -7.09 -5.27
C ASP A 24 20.20 -6.11 -4.25
N ILE A 25 19.33 -5.58 -3.39
CA ILE A 25 19.75 -4.76 -2.25
C ILE A 25 20.25 -5.67 -1.13
N THR A 26 21.49 -5.45 -0.71
CA THR A 26 22.13 -6.24 0.34
C THR A 26 22.41 -5.46 1.60
N THR A 27 22.53 -4.14 1.53
CA THR A 27 23.00 -3.28 2.63
C THR A 27 21.97 -2.22 3.05
N SER A 28 21.99 -1.84 4.33
CA SER A 28 21.17 -0.72 4.84
C SER A 28 21.53 0.62 4.17
N ALA A 29 22.77 0.77 3.69
CA ALA A 29 23.19 1.97 2.97
C ALA A 29 22.49 2.09 1.61
N GLU A 30 22.33 0.99 0.87
CA GLU A 30 21.59 0.98 -0.39
C GLU A 30 20.10 1.28 -0.16
N ILE A 31 19.52 0.76 0.92
CA ILE A 31 18.15 1.10 1.36
C ILE A 31 18.02 2.60 1.60
N ALA A 32 18.95 3.19 2.35
CA ALA A 32 18.95 4.63 2.61
C ALA A 32 19.09 5.46 1.33
N GLN A 33 19.90 5.01 0.35
CA GLN A 33 20.05 5.68 -0.94
C GLN A 33 18.75 5.68 -1.75
N VAL A 34 18.08 4.54 -1.89
CA VAL A 34 16.79 4.45 -2.59
C VAL A 34 15.75 5.35 -1.93
N ALA A 35 15.63 5.28 -0.60
CA ALA A 35 14.70 6.12 0.15
C ALA A 35 15.01 7.61 0.01
N THR A 36 16.31 7.99 0.03
CA THR A 36 16.76 9.37 -0.14
C THR A 36 16.40 9.93 -1.52
N ILE A 37 16.61 9.15 -2.58
CA ILE A 37 16.26 9.58 -3.95
C ILE A 37 14.75 9.77 -4.07
N SER A 38 13.96 8.82 -3.58
CA SER A 38 12.50 8.93 -3.60
C SER A 38 11.96 10.07 -2.73
N ALA A 39 12.72 10.46 -1.68
CA ALA A 39 12.42 11.60 -0.82
C ALA A 39 13.01 12.93 -1.34
N ASN A 40 13.20 13.09 -2.64
CA ASN A 40 13.77 14.31 -3.25
C ASN A 40 15.17 14.72 -2.71
N GLY A 41 15.98 13.74 -2.34
CA GLY A 41 17.34 13.97 -1.82
C GLY A 41 17.40 14.22 -0.31
N ASP A 42 16.31 14.07 0.41
CA ASP A 42 16.27 14.22 1.87
C ASP A 42 16.90 13.01 2.56
N LYS A 43 18.15 13.18 3.01
CA LYS A 43 18.90 12.13 3.71
C LYS A 43 18.31 11.75 5.06
N ALA A 44 17.66 12.69 5.76
CA ALA A 44 17.07 12.40 7.07
C ALA A 44 15.93 11.38 6.94
N VAL A 45 15.12 11.53 5.90
CA VAL A 45 14.06 10.55 5.55
C VAL A 45 14.68 9.19 5.19
N GLY A 46 15.72 9.19 4.34
CA GLY A 46 16.39 7.95 3.93
C GLY A 46 16.99 7.18 5.10
N ASP A 47 17.72 7.87 5.97
CA ASP A 47 18.36 7.28 7.14
C ASP A 47 17.33 6.74 8.15
N LEU A 48 16.20 7.43 8.33
CA LEU A 48 15.16 7.00 9.26
C LEU A 48 14.45 5.74 8.75
N ILE A 49 14.18 5.65 7.44
CA ILE A 49 13.61 4.45 6.81
C ILE A 49 14.58 3.27 6.91
N ALA A 50 15.85 3.47 6.63
CA ALA A 50 16.87 2.42 6.76
C ALA A 50 16.95 1.89 8.20
N LYS A 51 16.96 2.77 9.20
CA LYS A 51 16.91 2.40 10.62
C LYS A 51 15.62 1.65 10.99
N ALA A 52 14.49 2.06 10.42
CA ALA A 52 13.22 1.36 10.64
C ALA A 52 13.29 -0.08 10.11
N MET A 53 13.78 -0.26 8.87
CA MET A 53 13.95 -1.58 8.25
C MET A 53 14.97 -2.46 8.98
N GLU A 54 16.03 -1.87 9.52
CA GLU A 54 17.01 -2.60 10.34
C GLU A 54 16.38 -3.17 11.61
N LYS A 55 15.46 -2.41 12.25
CA LYS A 55 14.79 -2.84 13.48
C LYS A 55 13.74 -3.91 13.28
N VAL A 56 12.94 -3.83 12.20
CA VAL A 56 11.84 -4.77 11.95
C VAL A 56 12.17 -5.84 10.89
N GLY A 57 13.33 -5.75 10.26
CA GLY A 57 13.74 -6.64 9.17
C GLY A 57 13.19 -6.23 7.80
N LYS A 58 13.69 -6.89 6.74
CA LYS A 58 13.32 -6.59 5.35
C LYS A 58 11.82 -6.78 5.06
N GLU A 59 11.20 -7.75 5.70
CA GLU A 59 9.76 -8.07 5.59
C GLU A 59 8.92 -7.38 6.67
N GLY A 60 9.56 -6.63 7.56
CA GLY A 60 8.93 -5.95 8.67
C GLY A 60 7.97 -4.85 8.21
N VAL A 61 6.97 -4.59 9.04
CA VAL A 61 5.96 -3.57 8.74
C VAL A 61 6.44 -2.22 9.23
N ILE A 62 6.45 -1.24 8.34
CA ILE A 62 6.72 0.16 8.66
C ILE A 62 5.48 0.97 8.28
N THR A 63 4.98 1.76 9.22
CA THR A 63 3.86 2.68 9.01
C THR A 63 4.29 4.12 9.25
N VAL A 64 3.63 5.06 8.59
CA VAL A 64 3.86 6.49 8.78
C VAL A 64 2.62 7.10 9.40
N LYS A 65 2.77 7.77 10.53
CA LYS A 65 1.69 8.50 11.21
C LYS A 65 2.10 9.95 11.48
N GLU A 66 1.12 10.80 11.62
CA GLU A 66 1.35 12.17 12.06
C GLU A 66 1.83 12.18 13.52
N GLY A 67 2.91 12.88 13.77
CA GLY A 67 3.46 13.13 15.10
C GLY A 67 2.85 14.38 15.72
N LYS A 68 3.17 14.58 16.99
CA LYS A 68 2.78 15.79 17.73
C LYS A 68 3.99 16.66 18.09
N THR A 69 5.17 16.25 17.63
CA THR A 69 6.46 16.90 17.90
C THR A 69 6.95 17.64 16.67
N LEU A 70 7.96 18.48 16.83
CA LEU A 70 8.59 19.20 15.71
C LEU A 70 9.54 18.32 14.90
N SER A 71 10.05 17.24 15.50
CA SER A 71 11.01 16.31 14.90
C SER A 71 10.35 14.98 14.56
N ASP A 72 10.89 14.30 13.55
CA ASP A 72 10.48 12.97 13.18
C ASP A 72 11.01 11.94 14.21
N GLU A 73 10.18 11.00 14.59
CA GLU A 73 10.50 9.97 15.60
C GLU A 73 10.25 8.57 15.04
N LEU A 74 11.12 7.62 15.42
CA LEU A 74 10.97 6.22 15.11
C LEU A 74 10.65 5.42 16.38
N GLU A 75 9.46 4.89 16.44
CA GLU A 75 8.99 4.00 17.51
C GLU A 75 8.82 2.58 16.96
N VAL A 76 9.22 1.56 17.70
CA VAL A 76 8.89 0.17 17.40
C VAL A 76 7.87 -0.29 18.42
N THR A 77 6.74 -0.77 17.93
CA THR A 77 5.62 -1.18 18.77
C THR A 77 5.19 -2.60 18.45
N GLU A 78 4.56 -3.25 19.41
CA GLU A 78 3.92 -4.55 19.17
C GLU A 78 2.76 -4.39 18.22
N GLY A 79 2.69 -5.27 17.24
CA GLY A 79 1.67 -5.20 16.22
C GLY A 79 1.85 -6.27 15.15
N MET A 80 0.87 -6.35 14.27
CA MET A 80 0.85 -7.31 13.17
C MET A 80 0.19 -6.70 11.93
N ARG A 81 0.71 -7.05 10.75
CA ARG A 81 0.05 -6.83 9.47
C ARG A 81 -0.36 -8.15 8.86
N PHE A 82 -1.53 -8.17 8.23
CA PHE A 82 -1.95 -9.28 7.37
C PHE A 82 -2.64 -8.78 6.11
N ASP A 83 -2.52 -9.56 5.04
CA ASP A 83 -2.90 -9.20 3.68
C ASP A 83 -4.41 -9.48 3.43
N ARG A 84 -5.27 -8.79 4.18
CA ARG A 84 -6.72 -8.75 3.99
C ARG A 84 -7.23 -7.38 4.41
N GLY A 85 -8.04 -6.77 3.58
CA GLY A 85 -8.64 -5.47 3.82
C GLY A 85 -10.12 -5.55 4.18
N PHE A 86 -10.78 -4.41 4.18
CA PHE A 86 -12.21 -4.32 4.50
C PHE A 86 -13.08 -5.05 3.46
N VAL A 87 -14.15 -5.68 3.94
CA VAL A 87 -15.12 -6.41 3.10
C VAL A 87 -15.92 -5.45 2.20
N SER A 88 -16.14 -4.22 2.65
CA SER A 88 -16.93 -3.24 1.92
C SER A 88 -16.33 -1.83 2.02
N PRO A 89 -16.30 -1.07 0.90
CA PRO A 89 -15.88 0.34 0.91
C PRO A 89 -16.72 1.25 1.80
N TYR A 90 -17.94 0.86 2.12
CA TYR A 90 -18.81 1.61 3.03
C TYR A 90 -18.24 1.74 4.45
N PHE A 91 -17.25 0.95 4.83
CA PHE A 91 -16.56 1.06 6.12
C PHE A 91 -15.51 2.17 6.16
N ILE A 92 -15.09 2.72 5.04
CA ILE A 92 -14.06 3.78 4.96
C ILE A 92 -14.43 4.95 5.88
N THR A 93 -13.46 5.36 6.71
CA THR A 93 -13.56 6.52 7.61
C THR A 93 -12.84 7.73 7.05
N ASP A 94 -11.71 7.52 6.38
CA ASP A 94 -10.97 8.54 5.67
C ASP A 94 -11.13 8.37 4.16
N THR A 95 -11.96 9.20 3.55
CA THR A 95 -12.23 9.15 2.10
C THR A 95 -11.06 9.62 1.25
N LYS A 96 -10.16 10.44 1.79
CA LYS A 96 -9.00 10.94 1.06
C LYS A 96 -7.96 9.83 0.85
N SER A 97 -7.65 9.08 1.89
CA SER A 97 -6.70 7.97 1.84
C SER A 97 -7.34 6.60 1.61
N GLN A 98 -8.69 6.55 1.47
CA GLN A 98 -9.45 5.32 1.24
C GLN A 98 -9.19 4.23 2.29
N LYS A 99 -9.12 4.61 3.57
CA LYS A 99 -8.79 3.75 4.71
C LYS A 99 -9.87 3.78 5.78
N VAL A 100 -9.87 2.73 6.61
CA VAL A 100 -10.55 2.70 7.90
C VAL A 100 -9.48 2.89 8.97
N GLU A 101 -9.64 3.89 9.82
CA GLU A 101 -8.75 4.12 10.96
C GLU A 101 -9.58 4.21 12.22
N PHE A 102 -9.27 3.34 13.20
CA PHE A 102 -9.91 3.32 14.52
C PHE A 102 -8.86 3.39 15.61
N GLU A 103 -9.15 4.22 16.62
CA GLU A 103 -8.41 4.28 17.87
C GLU A 103 -9.11 3.46 18.94
N LYS A 104 -8.33 2.66 19.66
CA LYS A 104 -8.78 1.75 20.73
C LYS A 104 -9.98 0.86 20.36
N PRO A 105 -9.99 0.22 19.17
CA PRO A 105 -11.10 -0.64 18.79
C PRO A 105 -11.15 -1.92 19.62
N LEU A 106 -12.35 -2.51 19.68
CA LEU A 106 -12.57 -3.89 20.06
C LEU A 106 -12.44 -4.78 18.83
N ILE A 107 -11.97 -6.01 19.00
CA ILE A 107 -11.77 -6.96 17.91
C ILE A 107 -12.53 -8.24 18.20
N LEU A 108 -13.47 -8.60 17.33
CA LEU A 108 -14.16 -9.88 17.32
C LEU A 108 -13.47 -10.82 16.35
N LEU A 109 -13.00 -11.98 16.82
CA LEU A 109 -12.29 -12.97 16.02
C LEU A 109 -13.14 -14.21 15.82
N SER A 110 -13.52 -14.56 14.60
CA SER A 110 -14.32 -15.75 14.30
C SER A 110 -13.66 -16.61 13.24
N GLU A 111 -13.57 -17.89 13.49
CA GLU A 111 -13.15 -18.88 12.51
C GLU A 111 -14.22 -19.13 11.46
N LYS A 112 -15.48 -18.85 11.80
CA LYS A 112 -16.64 -19.10 10.97
C LYS A 112 -17.03 -17.89 10.12
N LYS A 113 -17.79 -18.18 9.10
CA LYS A 113 -18.55 -17.22 8.33
C LYS A 113 -19.72 -16.68 9.16
N ILE A 114 -19.92 -15.38 9.13
CA ILE A 114 -20.99 -14.69 9.85
C ILE A 114 -22.00 -14.17 8.83
N SER A 115 -23.21 -14.69 8.88
CA SER A 115 -24.32 -14.27 8.01
C SER A 115 -25.57 -13.83 8.78
N ALA A 116 -25.78 -14.37 9.96
CA ALA A 116 -26.94 -14.04 10.80
C ALA A 116 -26.64 -12.84 11.71
N VAL A 117 -27.65 -11.99 11.89
CA VAL A 117 -27.53 -10.80 12.76
C VAL A 117 -27.33 -11.19 14.21
N GLN A 118 -27.97 -12.29 14.65
CA GLN A 118 -27.91 -12.79 16.03
C GLN A 118 -26.48 -13.04 16.48
N ASP A 119 -25.58 -13.46 15.56
CA ASP A 119 -24.18 -13.75 15.87
C ASP A 119 -23.39 -12.52 16.28
N ILE A 120 -23.77 -11.34 15.77
CA ILE A 120 -23.02 -10.09 16.00
C ILE A 120 -23.68 -9.14 17.00
N ILE A 121 -24.96 -9.35 17.36
CA ILE A 121 -25.67 -8.45 18.29
C ILE A 121 -24.91 -8.25 19.59
N PRO A 122 -24.42 -9.28 20.30
CA PRO A 122 -23.71 -9.06 21.57
C PRO A 122 -22.48 -8.19 21.42
N ALA A 123 -21.70 -8.39 20.35
CA ALA A 123 -20.50 -7.58 20.07
C ALA A 123 -20.85 -6.13 19.72
N LEU A 124 -21.93 -5.88 18.98
CA LEU A 124 -22.42 -4.53 18.68
C LEU A 124 -22.93 -3.83 19.95
N GLU A 125 -23.62 -4.54 20.83
CA GLU A 125 -24.07 -4.01 22.12
C GLU A 125 -22.89 -3.63 23.03
N ILE A 126 -21.88 -4.48 23.12
CA ILE A 126 -20.65 -4.21 23.87
C ILE A 126 -19.95 -2.96 23.32
N SER A 127 -19.83 -2.84 21.98
CA SER A 127 -19.27 -1.66 21.31
C SER A 127 -20.06 -0.39 21.64
N THR A 128 -21.39 -0.46 21.64
CA THR A 128 -22.26 0.66 22.00
C THR A 128 -22.11 1.07 23.46
N GLN A 129 -22.08 0.11 24.37
CA GLN A 129 -21.96 0.36 25.81
C GLN A 129 -20.58 0.95 26.18
N THR A 130 -19.53 0.44 25.56
CA THR A 130 -18.16 0.90 25.80
C THR A 130 -17.80 2.14 25.00
N ARG A 131 -18.60 2.52 24.01
CA ARG A 131 -18.32 3.59 23.04
C ARG A 131 -17.00 3.41 22.30
N ARG A 132 -16.60 2.18 22.06
CA ARG A 132 -15.39 1.83 21.32
C ARG A 132 -15.75 1.30 19.93
N PRO A 133 -14.95 1.62 18.90
CA PRO A 133 -15.12 1.02 17.58
C PRO A 133 -15.04 -0.51 17.64
N LEU A 134 -15.71 -1.20 16.74
CA LEU A 134 -15.67 -2.65 16.62
C LEU A 134 -15.10 -3.06 15.27
N VAL A 135 -14.12 -3.95 15.28
CA VAL A 135 -13.61 -4.61 14.07
C VAL A 135 -13.91 -6.08 14.15
N ILE A 136 -14.61 -6.59 13.14
CA ILE A 136 -14.96 -8.01 13.03
C ILE A 136 -14.02 -8.66 12.04
N ILE A 137 -13.24 -9.64 12.48
CA ILE A 137 -12.35 -10.44 11.64
C ILE A 137 -12.88 -11.86 11.63
N ALA A 138 -13.46 -12.26 10.51
CA ALA A 138 -14.10 -13.55 10.35
C ALA A 138 -13.74 -14.21 9.02
N GLU A 139 -13.99 -15.51 8.85
CA GLU A 139 -13.80 -16.17 7.57
C GLU A 139 -14.45 -15.41 6.42
N ASP A 140 -15.70 -15.03 6.59
CA ASP A 140 -16.44 -14.09 5.74
C ASP A 140 -17.56 -13.42 6.55
N ILE A 141 -17.98 -12.24 6.09
CA ILE A 141 -19.15 -11.55 6.65
C ILE A 141 -20.05 -11.17 5.49
N GLU A 142 -21.28 -11.66 5.51
CA GLU A 142 -22.21 -11.46 4.40
C GLU A 142 -23.67 -11.35 4.87
N GLY A 143 -24.59 -11.23 3.92
CA GLY A 143 -26.03 -11.24 4.16
C GLY A 143 -26.51 -10.15 5.12
N GLU A 144 -27.37 -10.54 6.06
CA GLU A 144 -27.98 -9.61 7.02
C GLU A 144 -26.97 -9.02 8.00
N ALA A 145 -25.97 -9.80 8.43
CA ALA A 145 -24.93 -9.33 9.34
C ALA A 145 -24.13 -8.16 8.74
N LEU A 146 -23.68 -8.30 7.48
CA LEU A 146 -22.98 -7.23 6.77
C LEU A 146 -23.85 -5.99 6.58
N ALA A 147 -25.12 -6.19 6.17
CA ALA A 147 -26.06 -5.10 5.96
C ALA A 147 -26.30 -4.28 7.25
N VAL A 148 -26.47 -4.95 8.38
CA VAL A 148 -26.65 -4.29 9.69
C VAL A 148 -25.41 -3.51 10.09
N CYS A 149 -24.19 -4.05 9.90
CA CYS A 149 -22.95 -3.32 10.16
C CYS A 149 -22.86 -2.04 9.32
N ILE A 150 -23.12 -2.13 8.01
CA ILE A 150 -23.09 -0.98 7.11
C ILE A 150 -24.13 0.06 7.49
N LEU A 151 -25.37 -0.36 7.76
CA LEU A 151 -26.44 0.56 8.14
C LEU A 151 -26.14 1.32 9.45
N ASN A 152 -25.64 0.63 10.48
CA ASN A 152 -25.27 1.27 11.75
C ASN A 152 -24.13 2.27 11.56
N LYS A 153 -23.14 1.93 10.73
CA LYS A 153 -22.04 2.85 10.40
C LYS A 153 -22.52 4.08 9.63
N LEU A 154 -23.36 3.90 8.60
CA LEU A 154 -23.89 5.01 7.80
C LEU A 154 -24.80 5.94 8.60
N ARG A 155 -25.54 5.39 9.58
CA ARG A 155 -26.37 6.17 10.51
C ARG A 155 -25.55 6.88 11.60
N GLY A 156 -24.24 6.65 11.66
CA GLY A 156 -23.38 7.21 12.68
C GLY A 156 -23.63 6.67 14.10
N GLN A 157 -24.36 5.55 14.23
CA GLN A 157 -24.68 4.95 15.53
C GLN A 157 -23.52 4.15 16.09
N LEU A 158 -22.74 3.50 15.21
CA LEU A 158 -21.58 2.68 15.57
C LEU A 158 -20.44 2.90 14.58
N GLN A 159 -19.22 2.89 15.11
CA GLN A 159 -18.02 2.76 14.32
C GLN A 159 -17.67 1.29 14.20
N VAL A 160 -17.98 0.69 13.07
CA VAL A 160 -17.77 -0.74 12.82
C VAL A 160 -17.11 -0.95 11.47
N ALA A 161 -16.24 -1.95 11.39
CA ALA A 161 -15.66 -2.45 10.14
C ALA A 161 -15.58 -3.97 10.17
N ALA A 162 -15.61 -4.56 8.98
CA ALA A 162 -15.49 -5.99 8.79
C ALA A 162 -14.36 -6.33 7.85
N VAL A 163 -13.55 -7.33 8.20
CA VAL A 163 -12.35 -7.79 7.49
C VAL A 163 -12.43 -9.30 7.35
N LYS A 164 -11.99 -9.83 6.19
CA LYS A 164 -11.84 -11.28 6.04
C LYS A 164 -10.58 -11.77 6.75
N ALA A 165 -10.71 -12.90 7.45
CA ALA A 165 -9.57 -13.54 8.09
C ALA A 165 -8.51 -13.97 7.07
N PRO A 166 -7.22 -13.78 7.37
CA PRO A 166 -6.13 -14.18 6.48
C PRO A 166 -5.92 -15.70 6.47
N GLY A 167 -5.45 -16.23 5.35
CA GLY A 167 -5.17 -17.66 5.19
C GLY A 167 -6.41 -18.50 4.87
N PHE A 168 -6.21 -19.83 4.81
CA PHE A 168 -7.23 -20.83 4.52
C PHE A 168 -7.03 -22.04 5.44
N GLY A 169 -8.13 -22.73 5.77
CA GLY A 169 -8.09 -23.96 6.58
C GLY A 169 -7.34 -23.78 7.92
N ASP A 170 -6.47 -24.72 8.27
CA ASP A 170 -5.74 -24.71 9.54
C ASP A 170 -4.75 -23.54 9.68
N ASN A 171 -4.25 -23.03 8.56
CA ASN A 171 -3.41 -21.82 8.60
C ASN A 171 -4.23 -20.59 9.04
N ARG A 172 -5.50 -20.47 8.62
CA ARG A 172 -6.40 -19.41 9.09
C ARG A 172 -6.62 -19.49 10.59
N LYS A 173 -6.92 -20.69 11.13
CA LYS A 173 -7.05 -20.93 12.57
C LYS A 173 -5.82 -20.47 13.33
N SER A 174 -4.66 -20.84 12.83
CA SER A 174 -3.37 -20.50 13.42
C SER A 174 -3.10 -19.00 13.44
N ILE A 175 -3.39 -18.29 12.35
CA ILE A 175 -3.21 -16.82 12.27
C ILE A 175 -4.24 -16.10 13.15
N LEU A 176 -5.50 -16.55 13.18
CA LEU A 176 -6.51 -15.99 14.10
C LEU A 176 -6.08 -16.17 15.56
N GLY A 177 -5.49 -17.33 15.91
CA GLY A 177 -4.90 -17.58 17.22
C GLY A 177 -3.75 -16.63 17.54
N ASP A 178 -2.90 -16.30 16.57
CA ASP A 178 -1.81 -15.34 16.73
C ASP A 178 -2.35 -13.92 16.98
N ILE A 179 -3.39 -13.52 16.25
CA ILE A 179 -4.09 -12.23 16.45
C ILE A 179 -4.76 -12.20 17.83
N ALA A 180 -5.37 -13.30 18.27
CA ALA A 180 -5.98 -13.40 19.59
C ALA A 180 -4.95 -13.20 20.71
N VAL A 181 -3.79 -13.83 20.62
CA VAL A 181 -2.69 -13.65 21.58
C VAL A 181 -2.19 -12.20 21.57
N LEU A 182 -2.04 -11.60 20.39
CA LEU A 182 -1.59 -10.22 20.26
C LEU A 182 -2.57 -9.21 20.85
N THR A 183 -3.87 -9.46 20.75
CA THR A 183 -4.94 -8.52 21.15
C THR A 183 -5.59 -8.88 22.48
N ASN A 184 -5.14 -9.94 23.13
CA ASN A 184 -5.75 -10.52 24.35
C ASN A 184 -7.23 -10.89 24.15
N GLY A 185 -7.57 -11.38 22.94
CA GLY A 185 -8.93 -11.80 22.59
C GLY A 185 -9.09 -13.31 22.54
N THR A 186 -10.30 -13.77 22.24
CA THR A 186 -10.64 -15.18 22.07
C THR A 186 -11.13 -15.41 20.66
N VAL A 187 -10.69 -16.50 20.03
CA VAL A 187 -11.23 -16.94 18.73
C VAL A 187 -12.50 -17.73 18.95
N PHE A 188 -13.60 -17.31 18.34
CA PHE A 188 -14.86 -18.02 18.35
C PHE A 188 -14.82 -19.18 17.35
N THR A 189 -14.87 -20.42 17.88
CA THR A 189 -14.79 -21.68 17.12
C THR A 189 -15.87 -22.64 17.56
N ASP A 190 -16.19 -23.64 16.73
CA ASP A 190 -17.13 -24.71 17.12
C ASP A 190 -16.53 -25.67 18.15
N GLU A 191 -15.23 -25.84 18.12
CA GLU A 191 -14.52 -26.84 18.93
C GLU A 191 -14.57 -26.53 20.44
N LEU A 192 -14.64 -25.24 20.79
CA LEU A 192 -14.64 -24.81 22.21
C LEU A 192 -16.03 -24.52 22.76
N ASP A 193 -17.10 -24.81 22.00
CA ASP A 193 -18.51 -24.44 22.35
C ASP A 193 -18.70 -22.93 22.70
N VAL A 194 -17.76 -22.10 22.23
CA VAL A 194 -17.78 -20.64 22.41
C VAL A 194 -18.58 -20.04 21.26
N LYS A 195 -19.88 -19.85 21.50
CA LYS A 195 -20.80 -19.29 20.51
C LYS A 195 -20.71 -17.77 20.46
N LEU A 196 -20.77 -17.20 19.25
CA LEU A 196 -20.80 -15.74 19.01
C LEU A 196 -21.95 -15.05 19.76
N GLU A 197 -23.10 -15.71 19.87
CA GLU A 197 -24.28 -15.23 20.60
C GLU A 197 -24.03 -15.00 22.11
N LYS A 198 -22.95 -15.56 22.67
CA LYS A 198 -22.56 -15.45 24.06
C LYS A 198 -21.30 -14.62 24.27
N ALA A 199 -20.95 -13.78 23.30
CA ALA A 199 -19.77 -12.93 23.40
C ALA A 199 -19.85 -12.00 24.62
N THR A 200 -18.77 -11.97 25.42
CA THR A 200 -18.61 -11.08 26.56
C THR A 200 -17.48 -10.09 26.28
N PRO A 201 -17.40 -8.95 27.00
CA PRO A 201 -16.34 -7.97 26.79
C PRO A 201 -14.92 -8.55 26.89
N ASP A 202 -14.72 -9.52 27.79
CA ASP A 202 -13.42 -10.15 28.03
C ASP A 202 -12.98 -11.09 26.91
N MET A 203 -13.90 -11.51 26.05
CA MET A 203 -13.61 -12.34 24.88
C MET A 203 -13.21 -11.52 23.66
N LEU A 204 -13.52 -10.22 23.64
CA LEU A 204 -13.15 -9.33 22.54
C LEU A 204 -11.70 -8.88 22.71
N GLY A 205 -10.92 -9.00 21.66
CA GLY A 205 -9.59 -8.46 21.63
C GLY A 205 -9.59 -6.93 21.67
N SER A 206 -8.47 -6.36 22.08
CA SER A 206 -8.28 -4.93 22.22
C SER A 206 -6.92 -4.50 21.67
N THR A 207 -6.87 -3.32 21.06
CA THR A 207 -5.63 -2.77 20.52
C THR A 207 -5.64 -1.24 20.59
N GLY A 208 -4.46 -0.63 20.56
CA GLY A 208 -4.32 0.84 20.60
C GLY A 208 -4.84 1.49 19.32
N SER A 209 -4.57 0.93 18.16
CA SER A 209 -5.15 1.41 16.90
C SER A 209 -5.13 0.32 15.82
N ILE A 210 -6.05 0.44 14.87
CA ILE A 210 -6.10 -0.41 13.68
C ILE A 210 -6.28 0.46 12.43
N THR A 211 -5.55 0.10 11.39
CA THR A 211 -5.68 0.71 10.05
C THR A 211 -6.00 -0.37 9.04
N ILE A 212 -7.10 -0.21 8.31
CA ILE A 212 -7.56 -1.19 7.31
C ILE A 212 -7.62 -0.50 5.96
N THR A 213 -6.92 -1.04 4.98
CA THR A 213 -6.99 -0.62 3.58
C THR A 213 -7.85 -1.60 2.78
N LYS A 214 -7.88 -1.47 1.48
CA LYS A 214 -8.55 -2.43 0.60
C LYS A 214 -7.88 -3.81 0.63
N GLU A 215 -6.58 -3.87 0.87
CA GLU A 215 -5.76 -5.08 0.73
C GLU A 215 -5.13 -5.55 2.03
N ASP A 216 -4.94 -4.64 2.99
CA ASP A 216 -4.19 -4.88 4.22
C ASP A 216 -4.97 -4.49 5.47
N THR A 217 -4.62 -5.14 6.58
CA THR A 217 -4.97 -4.71 7.94
C THR A 217 -3.72 -4.66 8.81
N ILE A 218 -3.53 -3.54 9.51
CA ILE A 218 -2.41 -3.31 10.41
C ILE A 218 -2.95 -3.06 11.81
N ILE A 219 -2.55 -3.89 12.76
CA ILE A 219 -2.87 -3.79 14.18
C ILE A 219 -1.65 -3.21 14.89
N LEU A 220 -1.83 -2.17 15.70
CA LEU A 220 -0.77 -1.51 16.47
C LEU A 220 -1.11 -1.47 17.94
N ASN A 221 -0.11 -1.70 18.81
CA ASN A 221 -0.27 -1.71 20.25
C ASN A 221 -1.35 -2.70 20.70
N GLY A 222 -1.21 -3.98 20.32
CA GLY A 222 -2.07 -5.03 20.84
C GLY A 222 -1.98 -5.10 22.38
N GLU A 223 -3.10 -5.32 23.05
CA GLU A 223 -3.15 -5.39 24.52
C GLU A 223 -2.81 -6.80 25.06
N GLY A 224 -2.29 -7.70 24.21
CA GLY A 224 -1.73 -8.98 24.63
C GLY A 224 -0.48 -8.81 25.49
N SER A 225 -0.29 -9.70 26.49
CA SER A 225 0.92 -9.62 27.31
C SER A 225 2.15 -10.04 26.52
N LYS A 226 3.30 -9.40 26.81
CA LYS A 226 4.58 -9.75 26.19
C LYS A 226 4.95 -11.21 26.42
N ASP A 227 4.64 -11.73 27.60
CA ASP A 227 4.90 -13.12 27.98
C ASP A 227 4.07 -14.09 27.12
N SER A 228 2.78 -13.78 26.90
CA SER A 228 1.92 -14.59 26.04
C SER A 228 2.39 -14.60 24.60
N ILE A 229 2.82 -13.45 24.07
CA ILE A 229 3.39 -13.32 22.73
C ILE A 229 4.70 -14.11 22.62
N ALA A 230 5.59 -13.98 23.61
CA ALA A 230 6.85 -14.73 23.66
C ALA A 230 6.60 -16.26 23.71
N GLN A 231 5.68 -16.72 24.56
CA GLN A 231 5.29 -18.14 24.61
C GLN A 231 4.73 -18.63 23.27
N ARG A 232 3.92 -17.82 22.60
CA ARG A 232 3.41 -18.18 21.26
C ARG A 232 4.52 -18.28 20.23
N CYS A 233 5.49 -17.36 20.26
CA CYS A 233 6.67 -17.44 19.40
C CYS A 233 7.50 -18.71 19.67
N GLU A 234 7.69 -19.11 20.93
CA GLU A 234 8.38 -20.35 21.27
C GLU A 234 7.62 -21.61 20.80
N GLN A 235 6.29 -21.62 20.91
CA GLN A 235 5.46 -22.70 20.34
C GLN A 235 5.69 -22.84 18.82
N ILE A 236 5.67 -21.74 18.09
CA ILE A 236 5.91 -21.75 16.64
C ILE A 236 7.32 -22.26 16.34
N ARG A 237 8.36 -21.83 17.09
CA ARG A 237 9.73 -22.33 16.93
C ARG A 237 9.84 -23.83 17.23
N GLY A 238 9.12 -24.30 18.24
CA GLY A 238 9.08 -25.72 18.59
C GLY A 238 8.54 -26.59 17.44
N VAL A 239 7.44 -26.17 16.80
CA VAL A 239 6.87 -26.87 15.64
C VAL A 239 7.80 -26.79 14.42
N MET A 240 8.46 -25.65 14.20
CA MET A 240 9.46 -25.49 13.14
C MET A 240 10.67 -26.41 13.28
N ALA A 241 11.08 -26.68 14.53
CA ALA A 241 12.23 -27.55 14.83
C ALA A 241 11.90 -29.05 14.72
N ASP A 242 10.62 -29.42 14.62
CA ASP A 242 10.21 -30.82 14.48
C ASP A 242 10.67 -31.38 13.13
N PRO A 243 11.41 -32.50 13.10
CA PRO A 243 11.86 -33.11 11.86
C PRO A 243 10.75 -33.60 10.92
N THR A 244 9.54 -33.79 11.46
CA THR A 244 8.36 -34.23 10.70
C THR A 244 7.64 -33.09 9.95
N THR A 245 7.93 -31.85 10.30
CA THR A 245 7.33 -30.66 9.66
C THR A 245 7.88 -30.50 8.23
N SER A 246 6.99 -30.40 7.26
CA SER A 246 7.35 -30.20 5.85
C SER A 246 8.02 -28.84 5.62
N GLU A 247 8.85 -28.73 4.57
CA GLU A 247 9.52 -27.45 4.22
C GLU A 247 8.51 -26.33 3.94
N TYR A 248 7.39 -26.64 3.30
CA TYR A 248 6.30 -25.68 3.08
C TYR A 248 5.69 -25.19 4.39
N GLU A 249 5.44 -26.08 5.35
CA GLU A 249 4.92 -25.70 6.67
C GLU A 249 5.94 -24.88 7.46
N LYS A 250 7.21 -25.20 7.38
CA LYS A 250 8.30 -24.42 8.00
C LYS A 250 8.34 -22.99 7.46
N GLU A 251 8.20 -22.83 6.14
CA GLU A 251 8.12 -21.51 5.52
C GLU A 251 6.93 -20.69 6.08
N LYS A 252 5.73 -21.30 6.14
CA LYS A 252 4.54 -20.64 6.72
C LYS A 252 4.67 -20.33 8.20
N LEU A 253 5.30 -21.19 8.96
CA LEU A 253 5.60 -20.96 10.37
C LEU A 253 6.62 -19.81 10.54
N GLN A 254 7.61 -19.72 9.67
CA GLN A 254 8.59 -18.65 9.67
C GLN A 254 7.95 -17.30 9.35
N GLU A 255 7.06 -17.23 8.34
CA GLU A 255 6.27 -16.03 8.04
C GLU A 255 5.45 -15.58 9.25
N ARG A 256 4.76 -16.50 9.93
CA ARG A 256 3.97 -16.21 11.13
C ARG A 256 4.84 -15.70 12.28
N LEU A 257 5.98 -16.37 12.52
CA LEU A 257 6.93 -15.97 13.53
C LEU A 257 7.47 -14.55 13.29
N ALA A 258 7.84 -14.24 12.05
CA ALA A 258 8.32 -12.92 11.67
C ALA A 258 7.25 -11.83 11.89
N LYS A 259 5.98 -12.11 11.53
CA LYS A 259 4.86 -11.19 11.74
C LYS A 259 4.55 -10.95 13.22
N LEU A 260 4.68 -11.97 14.05
CA LEU A 260 4.35 -11.87 15.49
C LEU A 260 5.50 -11.28 16.32
N SER A 261 6.76 -11.65 16.01
CA SER A 261 7.95 -11.26 16.79
C SER A 261 8.56 -9.93 16.33
N GLY A 262 8.40 -9.56 15.06
CA GLY A 262 9.05 -8.39 14.45
C GLY A 262 8.46 -7.05 14.88
N GLY A 263 7.23 -7.05 15.33
CA GLY A 263 6.51 -5.81 15.65
C GLY A 263 6.25 -4.94 14.42
N VAL A 264 5.90 -3.69 14.66
CA VAL A 264 5.68 -2.67 13.64
C VAL A 264 6.51 -1.43 13.97
N ALA A 265 7.31 -0.97 13.00
CA ALA A 265 7.97 0.32 13.13
C ALA A 265 6.99 1.43 12.73
N VAL A 266 6.84 2.42 13.60
CA VAL A 266 5.98 3.60 13.36
C VAL A 266 6.88 4.81 13.22
N ILE A 267 6.89 5.42 12.04
CA ILE A 267 7.53 6.72 11.82
C ILE A 267 6.48 7.80 12.12
N ARG A 268 6.71 8.58 13.18
CA ARG A 268 5.88 9.73 13.53
C ARG A 268 6.50 10.96 12.92
N VAL A 269 5.80 11.56 11.98
CA VAL A 269 6.29 12.72 11.23
C VAL A 269 6.01 13.99 12.01
N GLY A 270 7.06 14.74 12.33
CA GLY A 270 6.99 16.02 13.01
C GLY A 270 7.01 17.20 12.04
N GLY A 271 6.52 18.34 12.51
CA GLY A 271 6.53 19.59 11.73
C GLY A 271 5.91 20.74 12.49
N SER A 272 6.07 21.96 11.95
CA SER A 272 5.58 23.21 12.55
C SER A 272 4.12 23.50 12.19
N SER A 273 3.59 22.84 11.16
CA SER A 273 2.20 23.00 10.69
C SER A 273 1.64 21.68 10.15
N GLU A 274 0.31 21.55 10.16
CA GLU A 274 -0.38 20.37 9.60
C GLU A 274 -0.09 20.18 8.11
N VAL A 275 0.08 21.25 7.35
CA VAL A 275 0.41 21.19 5.92
C VAL A 275 1.82 20.63 5.72
N GLU A 276 2.79 21.05 6.50
CA GLU A 276 4.16 20.53 6.46
C GLU A 276 4.20 19.06 6.86
N VAL A 277 3.52 18.68 7.93
CA VAL A 277 3.43 17.28 8.39
C VAL A 277 2.78 16.41 7.33
N GLY A 278 1.71 16.88 6.68
CA GLY A 278 1.02 16.17 5.61
C GLY A 278 1.94 15.93 4.41
N GLU A 279 2.65 16.94 3.93
CA GLU A 279 3.60 16.83 2.81
C GLU A 279 4.76 15.89 3.14
N LYS A 280 5.35 16.04 4.32
CA LYS A 280 6.41 15.13 4.78
C LYS A 280 5.93 13.69 4.90
N LYS A 281 4.70 13.47 5.42
CA LYS A 281 4.10 12.14 5.53
C LYS A 281 3.95 11.47 4.16
N ASP A 282 3.45 12.21 3.16
CA ASP A 282 3.33 11.71 1.80
C ASP A 282 4.71 11.34 1.23
N ARG A 283 5.73 12.16 1.45
CA ARG A 283 7.13 11.90 1.07
C ARG A 283 7.71 10.65 1.74
N TYR A 284 7.44 10.43 3.02
CA TYR A 284 7.82 9.19 3.72
C TYR A 284 7.13 7.97 3.13
N VAL A 285 5.83 8.07 2.80
CA VAL A 285 5.06 6.97 2.20
C VAL A 285 5.64 6.61 0.83
N ASP A 286 5.96 7.60 -0.01
CA ASP A 286 6.57 7.39 -1.32
C ASP A 286 7.94 6.71 -1.20
N ALA A 287 8.79 7.21 -0.30
CA ALA A 287 10.11 6.63 -0.05
C ALA A 287 10.05 5.20 0.49
N LEU A 288 9.08 4.89 1.36
CA LEU A 288 8.83 3.53 1.85
C LEU A 288 8.38 2.58 0.74
N ASN A 289 7.46 3.04 -0.12
CA ASN A 289 6.98 2.23 -1.23
C ASN A 289 8.10 1.95 -2.26
N ALA A 290 8.91 2.95 -2.58
CA ALA A 290 10.08 2.78 -3.44
C ALA A 290 11.11 1.81 -2.82
N THR A 291 11.34 1.91 -1.52
CA THR A 291 12.27 1.03 -0.81
C THR A 291 11.77 -0.43 -0.78
N ARG A 292 10.48 -0.64 -0.52
CA ARG A 292 9.86 -1.99 -0.60
C ARG A 292 9.98 -2.58 -1.99
N ALA A 293 9.65 -1.80 -3.03
CA ALA A 293 9.78 -2.22 -4.42
C ALA A 293 11.22 -2.60 -4.78
N ALA A 294 12.20 -1.87 -4.24
CA ALA A 294 13.61 -2.13 -4.47
C ALA A 294 14.13 -3.38 -3.72
N VAL A 295 13.62 -3.65 -2.52
CA VAL A 295 13.92 -4.89 -1.78
C VAL A 295 13.33 -6.12 -2.45
N GLU A 296 12.14 -5.97 -3.08
CA GLU A 296 11.39 -7.06 -3.69
C GLU A 296 11.95 -7.51 -5.05
N GLU A 297 12.29 -6.56 -5.93
CA GLU A 297 12.74 -6.86 -7.31
C GLU A 297 14.17 -6.34 -7.63
N GLY A 298 14.85 -5.72 -6.69
CA GLY A 298 16.17 -5.14 -6.90
C GLY A 298 16.14 -3.72 -7.45
N ILE A 299 17.33 -3.23 -7.81
CA ILE A 299 17.60 -1.87 -8.26
C ILE A 299 18.30 -1.82 -9.61
N LEU A 300 18.14 -0.68 -10.27
CA LEU A 300 18.77 -0.32 -11.56
C LEU A 300 19.44 1.04 -11.45
N PRO A 301 20.39 1.39 -12.37
CA PRO A 301 20.85 2.75 -12.55
C PRO A 301 19.68 3.68 -12.83
N GLY A 302 19.50 4.69 -11.97
CA GLY A 302 18.34 5.57 -11.99
C GLY A 302 18.39 6.67 -13.05
N GLY A 303 17.46 7.62 -12.93
CA GLY A 303 17.39 8.77 -13.83
C GLY A 303 17.09 8.43 -15.28
N GLY A 304 16.42 7.31 -15.55
CA GLY A 304 16.11 6.80 -16.89
C GLY A 304 17.31 6.16 -17.59
N THR A 305 18.46 6.02 -16.93
CA THR A 305 19.68 5.45 -17.50
C THR A 305 19.47 4.02 -18.00
N ALA A 306 18.89 3.14 -17.17
CA ALA A 306 18.62 1.75 -17.50
C ALA A 306 17.74 1.62 -18.76
N LEU A 307 16.73 2.48 -18.92
CA LEU A 307 15.87 2.51 -20.10
C LEU A 307 16.63 2.94 -21.37
N ILE A 308 17.55 3.91 -21.29
CA ILE A 308 18.41 4.28 -22.43
C ILE A 308 19.25 3.07 -22.87
N LYS A 309 19.87 2.36 -21.92
CA LYS A 309 20.68 1.15 -22.25
C LYS A 309 19.80 0.06 -22.87
N ALA A 310 18.61 -0.16 -22.31
CA ALA A 310 17.65 -1.11 -22.85
C ALA A 310 17.21 -0.75 -24.29
N SER A 311 17.02 0.54 -24.61
CA SER A 311 16.64 0.99 -25.96
C SER A 311 17.64 0.56 -27.05
N HIS A 312 18.88 0.39 -26.66
CA HIS A 312 19.94 -0.04 -27.58
C HIS A 312 20.17 -1.56 -27.54
N HIS A 313 20.31 -2.14 -26.35
CA HIS A 313 20.70 -3.53 -26.22
C HIS A 313 19.54 -4.52 -26.33
N ALA A 314 18.41 -4.23 -25.69
CA ALA A 314 17.27 -5.14 -25.67
C ALA A 314 16.57 -5.25 -27.04
N LEU A 315 16.52 -4.16 -27.79
CA LEU A 315 15.79 -4.08 -29.06
C LEU A 315 16.63 -4.39 -30.29
N LYS A 316 17.95 -4.58 -30.13
CA LYS A 316 18.87 -4.81 -31.25
C LYS A 316 18.60 -6.13 -31.98
N ASP A 317 18.32 -7.18 -31.24
CA ASP A 317 18.17 -8.53 -31.75
C ASP A 317 16.70 -8.90 -32.02
N LEU A 318 15.75 -7.98 -31.75
CA LEU A 318 14.34 -8.19 -31.98
C LEU A 318 14.05 -8.18 -33.50
N LYS A 319 13.42 -9.24 -33.99
CA LYS A 319 13.08 -9.43 -35.40
C LYS A 319 11.57 -9.35 -35.60
N PRO A 320 11.03 -8.16 -35.88
CA PRO A 320 9.61 -8.00 -36.23
C PRO A 320 9.27 -8.76 -37.50
N GLU A 321 8.07 -9.34 -37.58
CA GLU A 321 7.61 -10.14 -38.73
C GLU A 321 7.26 -9.28 -39.95
N ASN A 322 6.86 -8.03 -39.70
CA ASN A 322 6.42 -7.10 -40.74
C ASN A 322 6.76 -5.64 -40.41
N PHE A 323 6.51 -4.75 -41.35
CA PHE A 323 6.81 -3.32 -41.23
C PHE A 323 6.04 -2.63 -40.11
N ASP A 324 4.77 -3.00 -39.88
CA ASP A 324 3.94 -2.38 -38.84
C ASP A 324 4.41 -2.77 -37.44
N GLN A 325 4.85 -4.02 -37.23
CA GLN A 325 5.51 -4.43 -35.99
C GLN A 325 6.84 -3.68 -35.79
N GLN A 326 7.59 -3.45 -36.87
CA GLN A 326 8.83 -2.68 -36.79
C GLN A 326 8.59 -1.22 -36.36
N LEU A 327 7.50 -0.61 -36.82
CA LEU A 327 7.10 0.72 -36.35
C LEU A 327 6.74 0.70 -34.85
N GLY A 328 6.05 -0.34 -34.38
CA GLY A 328 5.76 -0.53 -32.95
C GLY A 328 7.02 -0.59 -32.09
N VAL A 329 8.03 -1.35 -32.52
CA VAL A 329 9.34 -1.41 -31.86
C VAL A 329 10.03 -0.04 -31.85
N ALA A 330 9.99 0.70 -32.96
CA ALA A 330 10.59 2.03 -33.07
C ALA A 330 9.93 3.06 -32.14
N ILE A 331 8.60 2.96 -31.96
CA ILE A 331 7.85 3.80 -30.99
C ILE A 331 8.38 3.57 -29.59
N VAL A 332 8.45 2.32 -29.13
CA VAL A 332 8.96 1.98 -27.79
C VAL A 332 10.40 2.46 -27.63
N LYS A 333 11.27 2.17 -28.62
CA LYS A 333 12.66 2.59 -28.60
C LYS A 333 12.83 4.10 -28.36
N ASN A 334 12.02 4.92 -28.98
CA ASN A 334 12.04 6.37 -28.82
C ASN A 334 11.41 6.81 -27.49
N ALA A 335 10.28 6.19 -27.10
CA ALA A 335 9.55 6.56 -25.91
C ALA A 335 10.35 6.35 -24.63
N ILE A 336 11.07 5.22 -24.48
CA ILE A 336 11.83 4.89 -23.26
C ILE A 336 13.06 5.77 -23.05
N THR A 337 13.43 6.63 -24.00
CA THR A 337 14.48 7.66 -23.79
C THR A 337 13.91 8.95 -23.17
N ARG A 338 12.60 9.13 -23.18
CA ARG A 338 11.94 10.35 -22.72
C ARG A 338 12.10 10.63 -21.23
N PRO A 339 12.04 9.66 -20.31
CA PRO A 339 12.24 9.94 -18.89
C PRO A 339 13.56 10.65 -18.60
N ALA A 340 14.65 10.10 -19.10
CA ALA A 340 15.99 10.73 -18.93
C ALA A 340 16.06 12.11 -19.58
N ARG A 341 15.51 12.25 -20.79
CA ARG A 341 15.47 13.55 -21.49
C ARG A 341 14.73 14.59 -20.66
N THR A 342 13.54 14.27 -20.15
CA THR A 342 12.72 15.19 -19.34
C THR A 342 13.43 15.61 -18.05
N ILE A 343 14.11 14.68 -17.37
CA ILE A 343 14.89 14.99 -16.16
C ILE A 343 15.98 16.03 -16.48
N VAL A 344 16.70 15.85 -17.58
CA VAL A 344 17.75 16.77 -18.01
C VAL A 344 17.17 18.13 -18.43
N GLU A 345 16.07 18.14 -19.16
CA GLU A 345 15.37 19.35 -19.60
C GLU A 345 14.83 20.15 -18.39
N ASN A 346 14.31 19.48 -17.36
CA ASN A 346 13.88 20.11 -16.11
C ASN A 346 15.05 20.73 -15.33
N ALA A 347 16.27 20.23 -15.53
CA ALA A 347 17.48 20.86 -14.98
C ALA A 347 18.00 22.04 -15.82
N GLY A 348 17.27 22.43 -16.87
CA GLY A 348 17.62 23.55 -17.75
C GLY A 348 18.69 23.23 -18.80
N LEU A 349 18.92 21.95 -19.09
CA LEU A 349 19.91 21.48 -20.05
C LEU A 349 19.25 20.87 -21.31
N GLU A 350 20.04 20.74 -22.38
CA GLU A 350 19.56 20.15 -23.63
C GLU A 350 19.52 18.61 -23.54
N GLY A 351 18.31 18.06 -23.28
CA GLY A 351 18.10 16.64 -23.06
C GLY A 351 18.51 15.75 -24.21
N SER A 352 18.34 16.22 -25.46
CA SER A 352 18.72 15.48 -26.69
C SER A 352 20.21 15.22 -26.78
N VAL A 353 21.02 16.21 -26.40
CA VAL A 353 22.49 16.12 -26.44
C VAL A 353 23.00 15.12 -25.40
N ILE A 354 22.46 15.19 -24.18
CA ILE A 354 22.86 14.29 -23.09
C ILE A 354 22.46 12.84 -23.41
N VAL A 355 21.21 12.62 -23.84
CA VAL A 355 20.74 11.28 -24.23
C VAL A 355 21.52 10.73 -25.40
N GLY A 356 21.80 11.55 -26.42
CA GLY A 356 22.64 11.15 -27.56
C GLY A 356 24.01 10.68 -27.11
N LYS A 357 24.69 11.42 -26.22
CA LYS A 357 25.98 11.04 -25.67
C LYS A 357 25.92 9.74 -24.84
N LEU A 358 24.87 9.54 -24.05
CA LEU A 358 24.69 8.29 -23.30
C LEU A 358 24.49 7.09 -24.21
N THR A 359 23.86 7.30 -25.38
CA THR A 359 23.62 6.26 -26.38
C THR A 359 24.87 5.95 -27.22
N ASP A 360 25.70 6.94 -27.53
CA ASP A 360 26.85 6.79 -28.42
C ASP A 360 28.13 6.43 -27.66
N GLU A 361 28.53 7.25 -26.67
CA GLU A 361 29.81 7.10 -25.98
C GLU A 361 29.72 6.08 -24.82
N PHE A 362 28.64 6.05 -24.09
CA PHE A 362 28.49 5.26 -22.85
C PHE A 362 27.52 4.10 -22.94
N VAL A 363 27.11 3.71 -24.15
CA VAL A 363 26.08 2.67 -24.34
C VAL A 363 26.46 1.32 -23.72
N ASN A 364 27.75 0.95 -23.74
CA ASN A 364 28.25 -0.33 -23.23
C ASN A 364 28.53 -0.31 -21.70
N ASP A 365 28.50 0.85 -21.07
CA ASP A 365 28.63 0.98 -19.61
C ASP A 365 27.21 1.11 -19.01
N PHE A 366 26.70 0.00 -18.50
CA PHE A 366 25.32 -0.05 -17.98
C PHE A 366 25.07 0.94 -16.85
N ASN A 367 26.06 1.17 -15.99
CA ASN A 367 25.92 2.04 -14.82
C ASN A 367 26.15 3.52 -15.13
N LYS A 368 26.73 3.84 -16.30
CA LYS A 368 27.07 5.23 -16.65
C LYS A 368 25.83 5.99 -17.10
N GLY A 369 25.45 6.98 -16.30
CA GLY A 369 24.34 7.89 -16.53
C GLY A 369 24.74 9.35 -16.34
N TYR A 370 23.76 10.23 -16.24
CA TYR A 370 23.95 11.66 -16.06
C TYR A 370 23.29 12.15 -14.77
N ASP A 371 24.11 12.68 -13.86
CA ASP A 371 23.65 13.37 -12.64
C ASP A 371 23.27 14.81 -13.00
N SER A 372 21.97 15.06 -13.16
CA SER A 372 21.45 16.37 -13.57
C SER A 372 21.63 17.44 -12.49
N ALA A 373 21.74 17.05 -11.21
CA ALA A 373 21.98 17.99 -10.12
C ALA A 373 23.42 18.51 -10.12
N LYS A 374 24.39 17.67 -10.51
CA LYS A 374 25.82 18.04 -10.57
C LYS A 374 26.29 18.38 -11.96
N GLY A 375 25.51 18.10 -13.00
CA GLY A 375 25.89 18.34 -14.38
C GLY A 375 27.02 17.43 -14.90
N GLN A 376 27.10 16.17 -14.44
CA GLN A 376 28.24 15.29 -14.71
C GLN A 376 27.79 13.87 -15.11
N TYR A 377 28.59 13.21 -15.95
CA TYR A 377 28.44 11.79 -16.25
C TYR A 377 29.10 10.97 -15.15
N VAL A 378 28.29 10.17 -14.41
CA VAL A 378 28.74 9.41 -13.23
C VAL A 378 28.30 7.95 -13.33
N ASP A 379 28.91 7.10 -12.52
CA ASP A 379 28.32 5.80 -12.20
C ASP A 379 27.11 6.05 -11.28
N MET A 380 25.93 5.75 -11.79
CA MET A 380 24.65 6.04 -11.10
C MET A 380 24.51 5.23 -9.81
N ILE A 381 24.99 3.99 -9.80
CA ILE A 381 24.94 3.12 -8.62
C ILE A 381 25.83 3.70 -7.52
N GLN A 382 27.07 4.07 -7.85
CA GLN A 382 28.01 4.67 -6.88
C GLN A 382 27.55 6.06 -6.43
N ALA A 383 26.93 6.83 -7.31
CA ALA A 383 26.37 8.13 -6.98
C ALA A 383 25.09 8.05 -6.10
N GLY A 384 24.53 6.84 -5.90
CA GLY A 384 23.31 6.63 -5.14
C GLY A 384 22.03 7.01 -5.90
N ILE A 385 22.10 7.20 -7.22
CA ILE A 385 20.95 7.52 -8.07
C ILE A 385 20.37 6.20 -8.60
N LEU A 386 19.39 5.67 -7.89
CA LEU A 386 18.86 4.31 -8.05
C LEU A 386 17.38 4.34 -8.33
N ASP A 387 16.92 3.49 -9.23
CA ASP A 387 15.49 3.26 -9.47
C ASP A 387 15.14 1.80 -9.14
N PRO A 388 14.01 1.52 -8.43
CA PRO A 388 13.53 0.16 -8.22
C PRO A 388 13.09 -0.47 -9.55
N VAL A 389 13.49 -1.71 -9.79
CA VAL A 389 13.09 -2.47 -11.00
C VAL A 389 11.57 -2.50 -11.16
N LYS A 390 10.86 -2.82 -10.10
CA LYS A 390 9.39 -2.91 -10.08
C LYS A 390 8.72 -1.62 -10.57
N VAL A 391 9.23 -0.45 -10.17
CA VAL A 391 8.69 0.85 -10.59
C VAL A 391 8.89 1.07 -12.08
N VAL A 392 10.12 0.86 -12.58
CA VAL A 392 10.44 1.06 -14.01
C VAL A 392 9.66 0.08 -14.88
N ARG A 393 9.61 -1.19 -14.49
CA ARG A 393 8.90 -2.26 -15.19
C ARG A 393 7.40 -2.00 -15.25
N THR A 394 6.77 -1.73 -14.13
CA THR A 394 5.32 -1.48 -14.05
C THR A 394 4.94 -0.24 -14.85
N GLY A 395 5.69 0.86 -14.69
CA GLY A 395 5.45 2.08 -15.46
C GLY A 395 5.52 1.85 -16.97
N LEU A 396 6.48 1.05 -17.46
CA LEU A 396 6.60 0.72 -18.88
C LEU A 396 5.44 -0.15 -19.38
N ILE A 397 5.08 -1.19 -18.63
CA ILE A 397 3.99 -2.12 -18.99
C ILE A 397 2.65 -1.37 -19.04
N ASP A 398 2.33 -0.62 -18.00
CA ASP A 398 1.06 0.09 -17.89
C ASP A 398 0.94 1.20 -18.95
N ALA A 399 2.00 2.00 -19.13
CA ALA A 399 2.02 3.04 -20.16
C ALA A 399 1.83 2.46 -21.57
N SER A 400 2.50 1.34 -21.88
CA SER A 400 2.36 0.68 -23.19
C SER A 400 0.96 0.07 -23.38
N GLY A 401 0.38 -0.48 -22.31
CA GLY A 401 -0.98 -1.01 -22.31
C GLY A 401 -2.01 0.06 -22.64
N VAL A 402 -1.97 1.18 -21.93
CA VAL A 402 -2.87 2.32 -22.17
C VAL A 402 -2.64 2.94 -23.54
N ALA A 403 -1.39 3.17 -23.95
CA ALA A 403 -1.07 3.73 -25.26
C ALA A 403 -1.55 2.83 -26.41
N SER A 404 -1.38 1.51 -26.27
CA SER A 404 -1.86 0.53 -27.25
C SER A 404 -3.38 0.52 -27.35
N LEU A 405 -4.08 0.64 -26.22
CA LEU A 405 -5.54 0.71 -26.16
C LEU A 405 -6.04 1.99 -26.86
N LEU A 406 -5.50 3.14 -26.48
CA LEU A 406 -5.86 4.43 -27.09
C LEU A 406 -5.55 4.47 -28.58
N GLY A 407 -4.38 3.97 -29.00
CA GLY A 407 -3.96 3.96 -30.42
C GLY A 407 -4.78 3.01 -31.31
N THR A 408 -5.46 2.02 -30.75
CA THR A 408 -6.31 1.06 -31.49
C THR A 408 -7.81 1.31 -31.32
N THR A 409 -8.20 2.28 -30.49
CA THR A 409 -9.60 2.63 -30.23
C THR A 409 -10.12 3.53 -31.36
N GLU A 410 -11.23 3.16 -32.01
CA GLU A 410 -11.90 3.94 -33.02
C GLU A 410 -13.01 4.83 -32.46
N VAL A 411 -13.63 4.39 -31.35
CA VAL A 411 -14.77 5.09 -30.74
C VAL A 411 -14.67 5.00 -29.22
N SER A 412 -14.93 6.12 -28.55
CA SER A 412 -15.09 6.20 -27.11
C SER A 412 -16.53 6.60 -26.77
N ILE A 413 -17.20 5.77 -25.98
CA ILE A 413 -18.55 6.06 -25.48
C ILE A 413 -18.41 6.54 -24.05
N VAL A 414 -18.81 7.77 -23.81
CA VAL A 414 -18.76 8.41 -22.48
C VAL A 414 -20.16 8.89 -22.08
N GLU A 415 -20.42 8.99 -20.79
CA GLU A 415 -21.63 9.64 -20.30
C GLU A 415 -21.65 11.10 -20.73
N ALA A 416 -22.80 11.56 -21.24
CA ALA A 416 -22.98 12.97 -21.55
C ALA A 416 -22.89 13.79 -20.25
N PRO A 417 -22.27 14.98 -20.27
CA PRO A 417 -22.29 15.85 -19.12
C PRO A 417 -23.75 16.10 -18.68
N GLU A 418 -24.09 15.84 -17.43
CA GLU A 418 -25.40 16.24 -16.91
C GLU A 418 -25.50 17.76 -17.03
N GLU A 419 -26.47 18.24 -17.81
CA GLU A 419 -26.85 19.64 -17.75
C GLU A 419 -27.31 19.92 -16.32
N LYS A 420 -26.50 20.67 -15.56
CA LYS A 420 -26.94 21.19 -14.27
C LYS A 420 -28.19 22.02 -14.54
N GLY A 421 -29.34 21.43 -14.30
CA GLY A 421 -30.61 22.13 -14.34
C GLY A 421 -30.48 23.43 -13.49
N PRO A 422 -31.18 24.50 -13.88
CA PRO A 422 -31.12 25.76 -13.14
C PRO A 422 -31.37 25.47 -11.66
N ALA A 423 -30.48 25.95 -10.81
CA ALA A 423 -30.62 25.78 -9.36
C ALA A 423 -32.03 26.22 -8.96
N PRO A 424 -32.77 25.44 -8.15
CA PRO A 424 -34.09 25.85 -7.72
C PRO A 424 -33.98 27.22 -7.07
N MET A 425 -34.62 28.24 -7.70
CA MET A 425 -34.73 29.59 -7.13
C MET A 425 -35.36 29.38 -5.76
N GLY A 426 -34.61 29.67 -4.71
CA GLY A 426 -35.08 29.67 -3.35
C GLY A 426 -36.32 30.50 -3.28
N GLY A 427 -37.45 29.88 -2.95
CA GLY A 427 -38.72 30.50 -2.78
C GLY A 427 -38.59 31.63 -1.76
N MET A 428 -38.70 32.85 -2.25
CA MET A 428 -38.81 34.08 -1.46
C MET A 428 -40.14 33.95 -0.74
N GLY A 429 -40.09 33.42 0.49
CA GLY A 429 -41.22 33.29 1.38
C GLY A 429 -41.90 34.63 1.61
N GLY A 430 -43.16 34.67 1.22
CA GLY A 430 -44.04 35.81 1.24
C GLY A 430 -44.12 36.48 2.59
N MET A 431 -43.82 37.74 2.58
CA MET A 431 -44.15 38.73 3.57
C MET A 431 -45.63 39.10 3.33
N GLY A 432 -46.51 38.60 4.16
CA GLY A 432 -47.94 38.87 4.14
C GLY A 432 -48.49 38.53 5.51
N GLY A 433 -49.02 39.37 6.17
CA GLY A 433 -49.92 40.41 6.19
C GLY A 433 -50.10 41.01 7.54
N MET A 434 -49.93 42.26 7.57
CA MET A 434 -50.37 43.20 8.59
C MET A 434 -51.83 43.55 8.28
N GLY A 435 -52.71 43.41 9.23
CA GLY A 435 -54.14 43.83 9.14
C GLY A 435 -54.93 43.02 10.16
N GLY A 436 -55.56 43.56 11.06
CA GLY A 436 -56.34 44.72 11.20
C GLY A 436 -56.75 45.01 12.61
N MET A 437 -56.71 46.20 12.88
CA MET A 437 -57.24 46.92 14.00
C MET A 437 -58.74 47.11 13.83
N GLY A 438 -59.48 46.95 14.90
CA GLY A 438 -60.91 47.34 15.01
C GLY A 438 -61.49 46.54 16.16
N GLY A 439 -61.94 47.09 17.21
CA GLY A 439 -62.54 48.30 17.54
C GLY A 439 -63.80 48.02 18.32
N MET A 440 -63.87 48.66 19.48
CA MET A 440 -65.11 49.07 20.17
C MET A 440 -66.07 47.94 20.68
N MET A 441 -66.18 47.84 21.83
CA MET A 441 -66.92 48.33 22.97
C MET A 441 -66.78 47.44 24.14
#